data_a89ede277bdc94dd967dfdea71201e22
#
_entry.id   a89ede277bdc94dd967dfdea71201e22
#
_cell.length_a   1.000
_cell.length_b   1.000
_cell.length_c   1.000
_cell.angle_alpha   90.00
_cell.angle_beta   90.00
_cell.angle_gamma   90.00
#
_symmetry.space_group_name_H-M   'P 1'
#
loop_
_entity.id
_entity.type
_entity.pdbx_description
1 polymer ?
#
loop_
_entity_poly.entity_id
_entity_poly.type
_entity_poly.pdbx_seq_one_letter_code
_entity_poly.pdbx_strand_id
1 'polypeptide(L)'
;MEKEINRWYKKLWETKGSRFIASKRYERIDRFSTITTYIITAYILCVNLLILIPNRPQTLSNDNLSFFSICASIIILVISIYIPSRRYNEIANKFHSCARDINVLYDKVCLWRTNSSNIQEADILKLIEEYNNLLKTYDINHSKLDYSVFKCENSSEYSLKNFFLYKVKIYSLNFINYYLIYLCAITLPILILFLLLK
;
A
#
# COMPACT_ATOMS: atom_id res chain seq x y z
N MET A 1 30.36 22.82 -5.22
CA MET A 1 29.03 23.35 -4.84
C MET A 1 27.94 22.80 -5.75
N GLU A 2 27.90 23.09 -7.01
CA GLU A 2 26.86 22.66 -7.96
C GLU A 2 26.63 21.12 -7.99
N LYS A 3 27.70 20.34 -7.95
CA LYS A 3 27.63 18.86 -7.88
C LYS A 3 26.87 18.38 -6.61
N GLU A 4 27.08 19.03 -5.49
CA GLU A 4 26.40 18.69 -4.23
C GLU A 4 24.92 19.11 -4.28
N ILE A 5 24.59 20.26 -4.84
CA ILE A 5 23.21 20.73 -5.04
C ILE A 5 22.46 19.71 -5.94
N ASN A 6 23.05 19.28 -7.05
CA ASN A 6 22.46 18.31 -7.95
C ASN A 6 22.28 16.93 -7.28
N ARG A 7 23.22 16.51 -6.43
CA ARG A 7 23.10 15.28 -5.62
C ARG A 7 21.92 15.35 -4.65
N TRP A 8 21.79 16.47 -3.93
CA TRP A 8 20.68 16.67 -2.98
C TRP A 8 19.34 16.80 -3.69
N TYR A 9 19.29 17.52 -4.81
CA TYR A 9 18.12 17.57 -5.68
C TYR A 9 17.60 16.17 -6.03
N LYS A 10 18.47 15.31 -6.56
CA LYS A 10 18.11 13.95 -6.92
C LYS A 10 17.67 13.12 -5.71
N LYS A 11 18.43 13.19 -4.60
CA LYS A 11 18.12 12.46 -3.36
C LYS A 11 16.76 12.84 -2.80
N LEU A 12 16.45 14.13 -2.71
CA LEU A 12 15.17 14.60 -2.20
C LEU A 12 14.02 14.23 -3.13
N TRP A 13 14.21 14.35 -4.43
CA TRP A 13 13.22 13.96 -5.44
C TRP A 13 12.87 12.47 -5.36
N GLU A 14 13.86 11.60 -5.31
CA GLU A 14 13.67 10.15 -5.20
C GLU A 14 13.01 9.79 -3.87
N THR A 15 13.44 10.40 -2.77
CA THR A 15 12.92 10.08 -1.43
C THR A 15 11.47 10.51 -1.27
N LYS A 16 11.13 11.76 -1.64
CA LYS A 16 9.73 12.23 -1.58
C LYS A 16 8.82 11.40 -2.47
N GLY A 17 9.25 11.10 -3.70
CA GLY A 17 8.47 10.31 -4.65
C GLY A 17 8.19 8.91 -4.14
N SER A 18 9.22 8.21 -3.63
CA SER A 18 9.06 6.87 -3.06
C SER A 18 8.14 6.86 -1.82
N ARG A 19 8.15 7.91 -1.01
CA ARG A 19 7.25 8.05 0.15
C ARG A 19 5.82 8.35 -0.25
N PHE A 20 5.57 9.13 -1.30
CA PHE A 20 4.22 9.28 -1.86
C PHE A 20 3.67 7.97 -2.41
N ILE A 21 4.50 7.15 -3.05
CA ILE A 21 4.10 5.81 -3.49
C ILE A 21 3.79 4.91 -2.31
N ALA A 22 4.61 4.93 -1.25
CA ALA A 22 4.33 4.19 -0.03
C ALA A 22 2.99 4.62 0.60
N SER A 23 2.71 5.92 0.70
CA SER A 23 1.42 6.44 1.17
C SER A 23 0.26 5.87 0.37
N LYS A 24 0.27 6.03 -0.96
CA LYS A 24 -0.77 5.49 -1.85
C LYS A 24 -0.93 3.97 -1.73
N ARG A 25 0.15 3.24 -1.51
CA ARG A 25 0.09 1.79 -1.29
C ARG A 25 -0.64 1.46 0.00
N TYR A 26 -0.33 2.12 1.12
CA TYR A 26 -1.00 1.88 2.39
C TYR A 26 -2.48 2.30 2.37
N GLU A 27 -2.83 3.40 1.71
CA GLU A 27 -4.23 3.78 1.46
C GLU A 27 -5.00 2.71 0.68
N ARG A 28 -4.38 2.13 -0.36
CA ARG A 28 -5.01 1.05 -1.13
C ARG A 28 -5.18 -0.22 -0.28
N ILE A 29 -4.16 -0.59 0.52
CA ILE A 29 -4.25 -1.75 1.40
C ILE A 29 -5.39 -1.55 2.40
N ASP A 30 -5.52 -0.39 3.01
CA ASP A 30 -6.61 -0.05 3.93
C ASP A 30 -7.97 -0.20 3.25
N ARG A 31 -8.13 0.37 2.07
CA ARG A 31 -9.36 0.28 1.29
C ARG A 31 -9.69 -1.16 0.89
N PHE A 32 -8.72 -1.93 0.38
CA PHE A 32 -8.95 -3.32 -0.01
C PHE A 32 -9.29 -4.20 1.19
N SER A 33 -8.62 -4.02 2.32
CA SER A 33 -8.91 -4.76 3.53
C SER A 33 -10.34 -4.49 4.03
N THR A 34 -10.77 -3.24 4.04
CA THR A 34 -12.12 -2.82 4.44
C THR A 34 -13.19 -3.40 3.51
N ILE A 35 -13.00 -3.26 2.18
CA ILE A 35 -13.93 -3.83 1.18
C ILE A 35 -14.01 -5.35 1.32
N THR A 36 -12.89 -6.04 1.49
CA THR A 36 -12.85 -7.50 1.68
C THR A 36 -13.66 -7.91 2.91
N THR A 37 -13.51 -7.20 4.02
CA THR A 37 -14.29 -7.47 5.23
C THR A 37 -15.80 -7.33 4.98
N TYR A 38 -16.24 -6.28 4.28
CA TYR A 38 -17.66 -6.10 3.94
C TYR A 38 -18.19 -7.20 3.03
N ILE A 39 -17.43 -7.62 2.01
CA ILE A 39 -17.85 -8.69 1.10
C ILE A 39 -17.98 -10.01 1.85
N ILE A 40 -17.01 -10.37 2.71
CA ILE A 40 -17.08 -11.62 3.48
C ILE A 40 -18.27 -11.59 4.44
N THR A 41 -18.52 -10.43 5.09
CA THR A 41 -19.72 -10.27 5.96
C THR A 41 -21.02 -10.48 5.18
N ALA A 42 -21.11 -9.91 3.96
CA ALA A 42 -22.29 -10.11 3.11
C ALA A 42 -22.45 -11.58 2.71
N TYR A 43 -21.37 -12.31 2.42
CA TYR A 43 -21.43 -13.74 2.12
C TYR A 43 -21.99 -14.55 3.29
N ILE A 44 -21.57 -14.25 4.53
CA ILE A 44 -22.09 -14.94 5.71
C ILE A 44 -23.59 -14.69 5.87
N LEU A 45 -24.04 -13.45 5.67
CA LEU A 45 -25.46 -13.12 5.70
C LEU A 45 -26.25 -13.88 4.63
N CYS A 46 -25.74 -13.95 3.40
CA CYS A 46 -26.36 -14.74 2.32
C CYS A 46 -26.45 -16.23 2.68
N VAL A 47 -25.40 -16.82 3.26
CA VAL A 47 -25.40 -18.21 3.69
C VAL A 47 -26.46 -18.46 4.77
N ASN A 48 -26.59 -17.54 5.74
CA ASN A 48 -27.63 -17.64 6.77
C ASN A 48 -29.03 -17.54 6.17
N LEU A 49 -29.25 -16.72 5.15
CA LEU A 49 -30.53 -16.66 4.45
C LEU A 49 -30.85 -17.95 3.68
N LEU A 50 -29.85 -18.66 3.14
CA LEU A 50 -30.03 -19.95 2.50
C LEU A 50 -30.58 -21.01 3.45
N ILE A 51 -30.33 -20.91 4.77
CA ILE A 51 -30.88 -21.81 5.78
C ILE A 51 -32.40 -21.72 5.83
N LEU A 52 -33.00 -20.60 5.50
CA LEU A 52 -34.46 -20.38 5.53
C LEU A 52 -35.20 -20.90 4.29
N ILE A 53 -34.50 -21.32 3.22
CA ILE A 53 -35.12 -21.79 1.99
C ILE A 53 -35.58 -23.26 2.19
N PRO A 54 -36.87 -23.59 2.00
CA PRO A 54 -37.36 -24.96 2.02
C PRO A 54 -36.92 -25.70 0.72
N ASN A 55 -36.93 -27.05 0.76
CA ASN A 55 -36.69 -27.92 -0.40
C ASN A 55 -35.33 -27.74 -1.12
N ARG A 56 -34.26 -27.46 -0.39
CA ARG A 56 -32.90 -27.35 -0.93
C ARG A 56 -32.25 -28.74 -1.10
N PRO A 57 -31.16 -28.84 -1.90
CA PRO A 57 -30.37 -30.06 -2.06
C PRO A 57 -29.88 -30.62 -0.73
N GLN A 58 -29.80 -31.94 -0.59
CA GLN A 58 -29.31 -32.60 0.64
C GLN A 58 -27.86 -32.24 0.99
N THR A 59 -27.04 -31.90 -0.01
CA THR A 59 -25.66 -31.41 0.16
C THR A 59 -25.61 -30.09 0.97
N LEU A 60 -26.69 -29.31 0.93
CA LEU A 60 -26.90 -28.06 1.69
C LEU A 60 -27.77 -28.31 2.92
N SER A 61 -27.47 -29.36 3.70
CA SER A 61 -28.19 -29.62 4.95
C SER A 61 -28.07 -28.43 5.91
N ASN A 62 -29.06 -28.26 6.81
CA ASN A 62 -29.04 -27.22 7.81
C ASN A 62 -27.77 -27.27 8.68
N ASP A 63 -27.33 -28.48 9.03
CA ASP A 63 -26.17 -28.67 9.91
C ASP A 63 -24.88 -28.22 9.22
N ASN A 64 -24.70 -28.57 7.94
CA ASN A 64 -23.53 -28.16 7.16
C ASN A 64 -23.46 -26.63 6.97
N LEU A 65 -24.61 -26.00 6.63
CA LEU A 65 -24.68 -24.56 6.47
C LEU A 65 -24.47 -23.82 7.80
N SER A 66 -25.06 -24.33 8.87
CA SER A 66 -24.90 -23.74 10.22
C SER A 66 -23.46 -23.86 10.69
N PHE A 67 -22.81 -25.01 10.52
CA PHE A 67 -21.41 -25.22 10.86
C PHE A 67 -20.50 -24.25 10.07
N PHE A 68 -20.71 -24.17 8.75
CA PHE A 68 -19.95 -23.24 7.88
C PHE A 68 -20.14 -21.79 8.32
N SER A 69 -21.39 -21.37 8.60
CA SER A 69 -21.71 -20.01 9.05
C SER A 69 -21.03 -19.66 10.37
N ILE A 70 -21.02 -20.58 11.34
CA ILE A 70 -20.35 -20.37 12.63
C ILE A 70 -18.85 -20.22 12.43
N CYS A 71 -18.21 -21.13 11.68
CA CYS A 71 -16.77 -21.06 11.39
C CYS A 71 -16.41 -19.74 10.68
N ALA A 72 -17.18 -19.36 9.67
CA ALA A 72 -16.96 -18.12 8.93
C ALA A 72 -17.16 -16.87 9.81
N SER A 73 -18.12 -16.90 10.73
CA SER A 73 -18.37 -15.80 11.69
C SER A 73 -17.18 -15.61 12.65
N ILE A 74 -16.57 -16.70 13.12
CA ILE A 74 -15.36 -16.64 13.95
C ILE A 74 -14.21 -16.02 13.17
N ILE A 75 -14.01 -16.45 11.93
CA ILE A 75 -12.94 -15.92 11.06
C ILE A 75 -13.13 -14.42 10.84
N ILE A 76 -14.36 -13.96 10.53
CA ILE A 76 -14.59 -12.53 10.29
C ILE A 76 -14.40 -11.71 11.55
N LEU A 77 -14.75 -12.24 12.71
CA LEU A 77 -14.51 -11.58 13.99
C LEU A 77 -13.02 -11.33 14.20
N VAL A 78 -12.19 -12.35 13.96
CA VAL A 78 -10.72 -12.22 14.03
C VAL A 78 -10.21 -11.17 13.03
N ILE A 79 -10.68 -11.22 11.78
CA ILE A 79 -10.29 -10.26 10.72
C ILE A 79 -10.69 -8.84 11.10
N SER A 80 -11.90 -8.65 11.63
CA SER A 80 -12.46 -7.34 12.03
C SER A 80 -11.68 -6.68 13.17
N ILE A 81 -11.00 -7.46 14.01
CA ILE A 81 -10.12 -6.94 15.05
C ILE A 81 -8.70 -6.70 14.48
N TYR A 82 -8.20 -7.64 13.67
CA TYR A 82 -6.83 -7.60 13.18
C TYR A 82 -6.56 -6.45 12.19
N ILE A 83 -7.48 -6.22 11.23
CA ILE A 83 -7.27 -5.19 10.19
C ILE A 83 -7.16 -3.78 10.79
N PRO A 84 -8.08 -3.30 11.64
CA PRO A 84 -7.96 -1.97 12.27
C PRO A 84 -6.71 -1.83 13.13
N SER A 85 -6.25 -2.91 13.78
CA SER A 85 -5.04 -2.88 14.61
C SER A 85 -3.77 -2.53 13.82
N ARG A 86 -3.77 -2.76 12.50
CA ARG A 86 -2.64 -2.44 11.61
C ARG A 86 -2.50 -0.94 11.31
N ARG A 87 -3.54 -0.13 11.54
CA ARG A 87 -3.54 1.32 11.36
C ARG A 87 -2.98 1.78 10.01
N TYR A 88 -3.33 1.09 8.93
CA TYR A 88 -2.79 1.36 7.60
C TYR A 88 -3.01 2.82 7.16
N ASN A 89 -4.16 3.40 7.47
CA ASN A 89 -4.46 4.79 7.17
C ASN A 89 -3.54 5.76 7.93
N GLU A 90 -3.23 5.51 9.21
CA GLU A 90 -2.29 6.32 9.98
C GLU A 90 -0.87 6.25 9.38
N ILE A 91 -0.45 5.05 8.98
CA ILE A 91 0.85 4.85 8.30
C ILE A 91 0.88 5.61 6.97
N ALA A 92 -0.19 5.52 6.17
CA ALA A 92 -0.32 6.26 4.92
C ALA A 92 -0.18 7.77 5.13
N ASN A 93 -0.88 8.31 6.14
CA ASN A 93 -0.83 9.73 6.49
C ASN A 93 0.58 10.16 6.95
N LYS A 94 1.27 9.32 7.74
CA LYS A 94 2.67 9.58 8.12
C LYS A 94 3.59 9.66 6.90
N PHE A 95 3.48 8.72 5.95
CA PHE A 95 4.24 8.76 4.71
C PHE A 95 3.91 10.00 3.88
N HIS A 96 2.63 10.36 3.77
CA HIS A 96 2.19 11.53 3.04
C HIS A 96 2.75 12.82 3.63
N SER A 97 2.62 13.01 4.94
CA SER A 97 3.15 14.19 5.65
C SER A 97 4.66 14.27 5.51
N CYS A 98 5.38 13.16 5.70
CA CYS A 98 6.81 13.13 5.52
C CYS A 98 7.24 13.49 4.09
N ALA A 99 6.52 13.00 3.08
CA ALA A 99 6.80 13.33 1.68
C ALA A 99 6.57 14.82 1.39
N ARG A 100 5.53 15.46 1.99
CA ARG A 100 5.30 16.89 1.87
C ARG A 100 6.42 17.72 2.50
N ASP A 101 6.88 17.32 3.68
CA ASP A 101 7.96 18.05 4.35
C ASP A 101 9.28 17.92 3.60
N ILE A 102 9.57 16.75 3.03
CA ILE A 102 10.69 16.58 2.09
C ILE A 102 10.50 17.43 0.84
N ASN A 103 9.26 17.63 0.36
CA ASN A 103 8.99 18.48 -0.79
C ASN A 103 9.38 19.93 -0.52
N VAL A 104 9.17 20.44 0.69
CA VAL A 104 9.61 21.79 1.07
C VAL A 104 11.13 21.94 0.93
N LEU A 105 11.90 20.92 1.39
CA LEU A 105 13.35 20.93 1.22
C LEU A 105 13.76 20.79 -0.26
N TYR A 106 13.01 20.01 -1.02
CA TYR A 106 13.24 19.86 -2.46
C TYR A 106 13.03 21.18 -3.20
N ASP A 107 11.95 21.91 -2.90
CA ASP A 107 11.66 23.22 -3.51
C ASP A 107 12.75 24.24 -3.19
N LYS A 108 13.28 24.25 -1.94
CA LYS A 108 14.45 25.04 -1.54
C LYS A 108 15.66 24.73 -2.42
N VAL A 109 15.96 23.44 -2.67
CA VAL A 109 17.09 23.02 -3.53
C VAL A 109 16.83 23.34 -5.01
N CYS A 110 15.57 23.31 -5.47
CA CYS A 110 15.22 23.76 -6.82
C CYS A 110 15.58 25.25 -7.03
N LEU A 111 15.26 26.11 -6.06
CA LEU A 111 15.65 27.53 -6.09
C LEU A 111 17.17 27.69 -6.11
N TRP A 112 17.90 26.86 -5.39
CA TRP A 112 19.36 26.90 -5.39
C TRP A 112 19.96 26.52 -6.75
N ARG A 113 19.33 25.62 -7.51
CA ARG A 113 19.77 25.26 -8.86
C ARG A 113 19.64 26.40 -9.85
N THR A 114 18.67 27.29 -9.67
CA THR A 114 18.47 28.47 -10.52
C THR A 114 19.39 29.63 -10.15
N ASN A 115 19.75 29.75 -8.84
CA ASN A 115 20.55 30.84 -8.29
C ASN A 115 21.74 30.31 -7.46
N SER A 116 22.68 29.62 -8.10
CA SER A 116 23.79 28.95 -7.40
C SER A 116 24.91 29.87 -6.90
N SER A 117 24.96 31.14 -7.36
CA SER A 117 26.09 32.05 -7.09
C SER A 117 26.22 32.50 -5.61
N ASN A 118 25.16 32.42 -4.82
CA ASN A 118 25.13 32.92 -3.43
C ASN A 118 25.05 31.84 -2.36
N ILE A 119 25.18 30.56 -2.73
CA ILE A 119 25.03 29.45 -1.79
C ILE A 119 26.36 29.12 -1.15
N GLN A 120 26.37 29.06 0.19
CA GLN A 120 27.55 28.72 0.97
C GLN A 120 27.49 27.24 1.43
N GLU A 121 28.61 26.70 1.83
CA GLU A 121 28.71 25.33 2.39
C GLU A 121 27.85 25.20 3.66
N ALA A 122 27.74 26.25 4.46
CA ALA A 122 26.89 26.32 5.64
C ALA A 122 25.40 26.05 5.31
N ASP A 123 24.91 26.51 4.13
CA ASP A 123 23.53 26.27 3.72
C ASP A 123 23.29 24.79 3.42
N ILE A 124 24.26 24.10 2.82
CA ILE A 124 24.18 22.66 2.58
C ILE A 124 24.22 21.89 3.88
N LEU A 125 25.07 22.25 4.85
CA LEU A 125 25.11 21.63 6.17
C LEU A 125 23.78 21.78 6.89
N LYS A 126 23.17 22.97 6.83
CA LYS A 126 21.84 23.20 7.39
C LYS A 126 20.76 22.35 6.72
N LEU A 127 20.78 22.21 5.39
CA LEU A 127 19.87 21.32 4.67
C LEU A 127 20.02 19.86 5.11
N ILE A 128 21.24 19.40 5.34
CA ILE A 128 21.54 18.05 5.82
C ILE A 128 20.93 17.84 7.20
N GLU A 129 21.09 18.81 8.08
CA GLU A 129 20.54 18.76 9.44
C GLU A 129 19.00 18.76 9.41
N GLU A 130 18.38 19.68 8.66
CA GLU A 130 16.92 19.75 8.47
C GLU A 130 16.38 18.42 7.96
N TYR A 131 17.01 17.82 6.94
CA TYR A 131 16.63 16.52 6.37
C TYR A 131 16.77 15.36 7.38
N ASN A 132 17.86 15.32 8.13
CA ASN A 132 18.08 14.25 9.12
C ASN A 132 17.10 14.37 10.30
N ASN A 133 16.79 15.58 10.75
CA ASN A 133 15.80 15.82 11.79
C ASN A 133 14.40 15.41 11.33
N LEU A 134 14.04 15.74 10.09
CA LEU A 134 12.79 15.31 9.48
C LEU A 134 12.69 13.76 9.43
N LEU A 135 13.75 13.06 9.02
CA LEU A 135 13.74 11.60 9.01
C LEU A 135 13.57 10.99 10.39
N LYS A 136 14.20 11.57 11.42
CA LYS A 136 14.05 11.13 12.82
C LYS A 136 12.63 11.36 13.35
N THR A 137 12.01 12.49 13.00
CA THR A 137 10.65 12.84 13.45
C THR A 137 9.63 11.82 12.98
N TYR A 138 9.73 11.38 11.75
CA TYR A 138 8.74 10.45 11.19
C TYR A 138 9.04 8.98 11.49
N ASP A 139 10.30 8.61 11.70
CA ASP A 139 10.79 7.23 11.95
C ASP A 139 10.15 6.16 11.06
N ILE A 140 9.98 6.48 9.79
CA ILE A 140 9.42 5.58 8.76
C ILE A 140 10.34 5.52 7.55
N ASN A 141 10.38 4.35 6.90
CA ASN A 141 11.13 4.19 5.67
C ASN A 141 10.30 3.46 4.60
N HIS A 142 10.43 3.91 3.36
CA HIS A 142 9.79 3.27 2.21
C HIS A 142 10.48 1.94 1.86
N SER A 143 9.74 1.00 1.28
CA SER A 143 10.29 -0.28 0.84
C SER A 143 11.09 -0.13 -0.47
N LYS A 144 11.96 -1.11 -0.74
CA LYS A 144 12.65 -1.20 -2.04
C LYS A 144 11.66 -1.30 -3.20
N LEU A 145 10.49 -1.88 -2.96
CA LEU A 145 9.44 -2.01 -3.97
C LEU A 145 8.80 -0.65 -4.28
N ASP A 146 8.56 0.20 -3.27
CA ASP A 146 8.03 1.56 -3.47
C ASP A 146 8.99 2.39 -4.35
N TYR A 147 10.30 2.31 -4.07
CA TYR A 147 11.31 2.96 -4.90
C TYR A 147 11.36 2.39 -6.33
N SER A 148 11.16 1.09 -6.50
CA SER A 148 11.11 0.48 -7.83
C SER A 148 9.87 0.89 -8.62
N VAL A 149 8.72 1.03 -7.96
CA VAL A 149 7.50 1.60 -8.56
C VAL A 149 7.74 3.06 -8.97
N PHE A 150 8.37 3.85 -8.10
CA PHE A 150 8.74 5.24 -8.42
C PHE A 150 9.58 5.33 -9.70
N LYS A 151 10.60 4.47 -9.86
CA LYS A 151 11.40 4.41 -11.10
C LYS A 151 10.58 4.03 -12.32
N CYS A 152 9.61 3.11 -12.17
CA CYS A 152 8.70 2.76 -13.27
C CYS A 152 7.82 3.93 -13.70
N GLU A 153 7.35 4.74 -12.74
CA GLU A 153 6.51 5.90 -13.03
C GLU A 153 7.30 7.07 -13.65
N ASN A 154 8.62 7.13 -13.37
CA ASN A 154 9.52 8.18 -13.87
C ASN A 154 10.58 7.60 -14.83
N SER A 155 10.17 6.74 -15.74
CA SER A 155 11.07 5.98 -16.62
C SER A 155 11.90 6.83 -17.58
N SER A 156 11.48 8.05 -17.91
CA SER A 156 12.25 9.02 -18.71
C SER A 156 13.57 9.41 -18.06
N GLU A 157 13.61 9.45 -16.71
CA GLU A 157 14.80 9.82 -15.94
C GLU A 157 15.72 8.62 -15.66
N TYR A 158 15.24 7.40 -15.92
CA TYR A 158 15.98 6.17 -15.66
C TYR A 158 16.12 5.35 -16.95
N SER A 159 17.34 5.13 -17.41
CA SER A 159 17.63 4.24 -18.56
C SER A 159 17.47 2.77 -18.13
N LEU A 160 16.24 2.27 -18.09
CA LEU A 160 15.93 0.90 -17.70
C LEU A 160 16.01 -0.04 -18.91
N LYS A 161 16.98 -0.94 -18.92
CA LYS A 161 17.05 -2.02 -19.92
C LYS A 161 15.79 -2.89 -19.79
N ASN A 162 15.15 -3.20 -20.93
CA ASN A 162 13.90 -4.00 -20.95
C ASN A 162 12.81 -3.43 -20.05
N PHE A 163 12.57 -2.13 -20.14
CA PHE A 163 11.61 -1.39 -19.29
C PHE A 163 10.26 -2.09 -19.14
N PHE A 164 9.71 -2.65 -20.21
CA PHE A 164 8.42 -3.34 -20.16
C PHE A 164 8.45 -4.54 -19.21
N LEU A 165 9.44 -5.43 -19.36
CA LEU A 165 9.60 -6.61 -18.48
C LEU A 165 9.85 -6.20 -17.03
N TYR A 166 10.66 -5.18 -16.82
CA TYR A 166 10.92 -4.63 -15.48
C TYR A 166 9.63 -4.10 -14.84
N LYS A 167 8.82 -3.35 -15.59
CA LYS A 167 7.52 -2.82 -15.15
C LYS A 167 6.58 -3.95 -14.78
N VAL A 168 6.38 -4.94 -15.65
CA VAL A 168 5.53 -6.10 -15.39
C VAL A 168 5.99 -6.82 -14.11
N LYS A 169 7.28 -7.11 -13.97
CA LYS A 169 7.84 -7.77 -12.77
C LYS A 169 7.53 -6.98 -11.49
N ILE A 170 7.76 -5.67 -11.48
CA ILE A 170 7.55 -4.85 -10.28
C ILE A 170 6.08 -4.76 -9.89
N TYR A 171 5.17 -4.57 -10.85
CA TYR A 171 3.74 -4.52 -10.58
C TYR A 171 3.18 -5.88 -10.16
N SER A 172 3.66 -7.00 -10.74
CA SER A 172 3.29 -8.35 -10.31
C SER A 172 3.76 -8.62 -8.87
N LEU A 173 4.99 -8.28 -8.52
CA LEU A 173 5.49 -8.40 -7.15
C LEU A 173 4.70 -7.54 -6.16
N ASN A 174 4.33 -6.32 -6.55
CA ASN A 174 3.51 -5.45 -5.72
C ASN A 174 2.12 -6.05 -5.50
N PHE A 175 1.50 -6.61 -6.54
CA PHE A 175 0.21 -7.29 -6.45
C PHE A 175 0.28 -8.52 -5.53
N ILE A 176 1.24 -9.41 -5.75
CA ILE A 176 1.40 -10.63 -4.94
C ILE A 176 1.64 -10.30 -3.47
N ASN A 177 2.53 -9.35 -3.17
CA ASN A 177 2.90 -9.05 -1.79
C ASN A 177 1.78 -8.35 -0.98
N TYR A 178 0.91 -7.59 -1.63
CA TYR A 178 -0.01 -6.71 -0.90
C TYR A 178 -1.49 -6.93 -1.20
N TYR A 179 -1.85 -7.51 -2.34
CA TYR A 179 -3.26 -7.59 -2.76
C TYR A 179 -3.77 -9.01 -2.97
N LEU A 180 -2.90 -9.99 -3.26
CA LEU A 180 -3.30 -11.37 -3.56
C LEU A 180 -4.11 -11.98 -2.41
N ILE A 181 -3.73 -11.72 -1.15
CA ILE A 181 -4.43 -12.27 0.01
C ILE A 181 -5.91 -11.83 0.07
N TYR A 182 -6.19 -10.58 -0.28
CA TYR A 182 -7.56 -10.05 -0.29
C TYR A 182 -8.39 -10.66 -1.43
N LEU A 183 -7.77 -10.86 -2.60
CA LEU A 183 -8.42 -11.53 -3.72
C LEU A 183 -8.76 -12.97 -3.35
N CYS A 184 -7.83 -13.71 -2.78
CA CYS A 184 -8.06 -15.09 -2.31
C CYS A 184 -9.18 -15.14 -1.25
N ALA A 185 -9.20 -14.20 -0.31
CA ALA A 185 -10.23 -14.13 0.73
C ALA A 185 -11.64 -13.89 0.16
N ILE A 186 -11.76 -13.17 -0.97
CA ILE A 186 -13.04 -12.95 -1.65
C ILE A 186 -13.44 -14.18 -2.48
N THR A 187 -12.51 -14.79 -3.22
CA THR A 187 -12.83 -15.85 -4.19
C THR A 187 -13.01 -17.23 -3.56
N LEU A 188 -12.30 -17.51 -2.46
CA LEU A 188 -12.34 -18.83 -1.82
C LEU A 188 -13.73 -19.22 -1.31
N PRO A 189 -14.50 -18.36 -0.61
CA PRO A 189 -15.86 -18.68 -0.18
C PRO A 189 -16.81 -18.97 -1.35
N ILE A 190 -16.67 -18.26 -2.46
CA ILE A 190 -17.49 -18.47 -3.66
C ILE A 190 -17.18 -19.85 -4.27
N LEU A 191 -15.90 -20.21 -4.35
CA LEU A 191 -15.46 -21.49 -4.87
C LEU A 191 -15.98 -22.65 -4.00
N ILE A 192 -15.89 -22.52 -2.68
CA ILE A 192 -16.41 -23.51 -1.72
C ILE A 192 -17.92 -23.67 -1.89
N LEU A 193 -18.67 -22.57 -1.96
CA LEU A 193 -20.11 -22.61 -2.16
C LEU A 193 -20.48 -23.29 -3.49
N PHE A 194 -19.76 -22.97 -4.57
CA PHE A 194 -19.97 -23.60 -5.87
C PHE A 194 -19.72 -25.13 -5.84
N LEU A 195 -18.68 -25.56 -5.13
CA LEU A 195 -18.39 -27.00 -4.97
C LEU A 195 -19.43 -27.73 -4.12
N LEU A 196 -20.05 -27.06 -3.15
CA LEU A 196 -21.13 -27.61 -2.32
C LEU A 196 -22.48 -27.68 -3.06
N LEU A 197 -22.68 -26.86 -4.09
CA LEU A 197 -23.89 -26.87 -4.92
C LEU A 197 -23.86 -27.89 -6.06
N LYS A 198 -22.71 -28.48 -6.33
CA LYS A 198 -22.50 -29.50 -7.37
C LYS A 198 -22.60 -30.92 -6.81
#